data_14e2ecffe4ad6e20c6aedf5b2210b5d6
#
_entry.id   14e2ecffe4ad6e20c6aedf5b2210b5d6
#
_cell.length_a   1.000
_cell.length_b   1.000
_cell.length_c   1.000
_cell.angle_alpha   90.00
_cell.angle_beta   90.00
_cell.angle_gamma   90.00
#
_symmetry.space_group_name_H-M   'P 1'
#
loop_
_entity.id
_entity.type
_entity.pdbx_description
1 polymer ?
#
loop_
_entity_poly.entity_id
_entity_poly.type
_entity_poly.pdbx_seq_one_letter_code
_entity_poly.pdbx_strand_id
1 'polypeptide(L)'
;YNFTTPEFNVNVCQLPFWSLVVYYSWKIYDAKKIKFIDCFLVGLFAAFGFLSKYLFIYLLISIDLLFIYLIFIKKIKKFDFKYLITLEVFIVLLVPHLIWLFNNDFATIFYGLKRTGLEQSGILSHVIFPLTFLFKQIVILIPFFFLIFLFLKKIKFKFNLKDKKLLFLISV
;
A
#
# COMPACT_ATOMS: atom_id res chain seq x y z
N TYR A 1 12.34 -1.44 -17.27
CA TYR A 1 12.22 -2.68 -16.49
C TYR A 1 12.46 -3.91 -17.36
N ASN A 2 11.81 -4.02 -18.53
CA ASN A 2 11.87 -5.22 -19.37
C ASN A 2 13.23 -5.51 -19.99
N PHE A 3 14.11 -4.51 -20.11
CA PHE A 3 15.44 -4.68 -20.71
C PHE A 3 16.55 -4.90 -19.68
N THR A 4 16.37 -4.40 -18.46
CA THR A 4 17.40 -4.45 -17.40
C THR A 4 17.16 -5.53 -16.37
N THR A 5 15.90 -5.94 -16.16
CA THR A 5 15.50 -6.99 -15.22
C THR A 5 14.41 -7.85 -15.86
N PRO A 6 14.78 -8.83 -16.68
CA PRO A 6 13.81 -9.75 -17.29
C PRO A 6 13.13 -10.67 -16.27
N GLU A 7 13.59 -10.67 -15.02
CA GLU A 7 13.08 -11.56 -13.98
C GLU A 7 11.74 -11.06 -13.41
N PHE A 8 10.72 -11.92 -13.48
CA PHE A 8 9.46 -11.71 -12.80
C PHE A 8 9.65 -11.96 -11.30
N ASN A 9 9.54 -10.92 -10.49
CA ASN A 9 9.72 -11.00 -9.05
C ASN A 9 8.49 -10.52 -8.27
N VAL A 10 8.48 -10.74 -6.95
CA VAL A 10 7.37 -10.41 -6.06
C VAL A 10 6.97 -8.93 -6.09
N ASN A 11 7.90 -8.02 -6.38
CA ASN A 11 7.60 -6.59 -6.49
C ASN A 11 6.80 -6.29 -7.77
N VAL A 12 7.11 -6.96 -8.87
CA VAL A 12 6.37 -6.84 -10.13
C VAL A 12 5.00 -7.51 -9.99
N CYS A 13 4.95 -8.68 -9.33
CA CYS A 13 3.72 -9.42 -9.11
C CYS A 13 2.66 -8.62 -8.33
N GLN A 14 3.06 -7.82 -7.35
CA GLN A 14 2.11 -7.06 -6.55
C GLN A 14 1.56 -5.80 -7.23
N LEU A 15 2.23 -5.24 -8.27
CA LEU A 15 1.83 -3.97 -8.91
C LEU A 15 0.39 -3.95 -9.45
N PRO A 16 -0.09 -4.99 -10.16
CA PRO A 16 -1.49 -5.03 -10.61
C PRO A 16 -2.48 -4.98 -9.44
N PHE A 17 -2.18 -5.68 -8.34
CA PHE A 17 -3.05 -5.70 -7.17
C PHE A 17 -3.05 -4.35 -6.44
N TRP A 18 -1.91 -3.64 -6.39
CA TRP A 18 -1.83 -2.26 -5.94
C TRP A 18 -2.80 -1.37 -6.69
N SER A 19 -2.70 -1.38 -8.01
CA SER A 19 -3.53 -0.55 -8.87
C SER A 19 -5.02 -0.87 -8.71
N LEU A 20 -5.37 -2.16 -8.62
CA LEU A 20 -6.76 -2.60 -8.51
C LEU A 20 -7.35 -2.26 -7.12
N VAL A 21 -6.59 -2.46 -6.03
CA VAL A 21 -7.04 -2.09 -4.68
C VAL A 21 -7.26 -0.59 -4.60
N VAL A 22 -6.32 0.23 -5.07
CA VAL A 22 -6.45 1.70 -5.08
C VAL A 22 -7.64 2.13 -5.93
N TYR A 23 -7.82 1.55 -7.13
CA TYR A 23 -8.92 1.87 -8.02
C TYR A 23 -10.30 1.56 -7.41
N TYR A 24 -10.50 0.36 -6.86
CA TYR A 24 -11.79 0.00 -6.26
C TYR A 24 -12.04 0.73 -4.93
N SER A 25 -11.00 0.99 -4.15
CA SER A 25 -11.09 1.84 -2.96
C SER A 25 -11.48 3.28 -3.31
N TRP A 26 -10.91 3.84 -4.38
CA TRP A 26 -11.35 5.12 -4.92
C TRP A 26 -12.81 5.10 -5.34
N LYS A 27 -13.24 4.04 -6.01
CA LYS A 27 -14.64 3.87 -6.46
C LYS A 27 -15.62 3.85 -5.27
N ILE A 28 -15.26 3.17 -4.17
CA ILE A 28 -16.02 3.19 -2.92
C ILE A 28 -16.00 4.59 -2.28
N TYR A 29 -14.82 5.25 -2.30
CA TYR A 29 -14.67 6.60 -1.77
C TYR A 29 -15.54 7.63 -2.48
N ASP A 30 -15.62 7.60 -3.82
CA ASP A 30 -16.38 8.57 -4.61
C ASP A 30 -17.88 8.22 -4.70
N ALA A 31 -18.26 6.96 -4.46
CA ALA A 31 -19.64 6.49 -4.60
C ALA A 31 -20.59 7.13 -3.59
N LYS A 32 -21.77 7.55 -4.04
CA LYS A 32 -22.89 7.92 -3.17
C LYS A 32 -23.52 6.69 -2.48
N LYS A 33 -23.57 5.55 -3.17
CA LYS A 33 -24.08 4.27 -2.66
C LYS A 33 -23.06 3.18 -2.97
N ILE A 34 -22.59 2.50 -1.94
CA ILE A 34 -21.58 1.44 -2.03
C ILE A 34 -22.18 0.20 -2.69
N LYS A 35 -21.47 -0.37 -3.65
CA LYS A 35 -21.85 -1.62 -4.31
C LYS A 35 -21.13 -2.79 -3.64
N PHE A 36 -21.85 -3.90 -3.47
CA PHE A 36 -21.30 -5.15 -2.94
C PHE A 36 -20.06 -5.61 -3.72
N ILE A 37 -20.16 -5.58 -5.05
CA ILE A 37 -19.08 -6.04 -5.94
C ILE A 37 -17.78 -5.25 -5.76
N ASP A 38 -17.86 -3.94 -5.51
CA ASP A 38 -16.68 -3.11 -5.33
C ASP A 38 -15.95 -3.50 -4.01
N CYS A 39 -16.69 -3.76 -2.92
CA CYS A 39 -16.15 -4.25 -1.66
C CYS A 39 -15.56 -5.65 -1.79
N PHE A 40 -16.24 -6.55 -2.49
CA PHE A 40 -15.74 -7.90 -2.78
C PHE A 40 -14.41 -7.85 -3.54
N LEU A 41 -14.31 -7.02 -4.58
CA LEU A 41 -13.11 -6.90 -5.39
C LEU A 41 -11.94 -6.27 -4.62
N VAL A 42 -12.19 -5.32 -3.72
CA VAL A 42 -11.14 -4.82 -2.83
C VAL A 42 -10.59 -5.95 -1.96
N GLY A 43 -11.46 -6.74 -1.30
CA GLY A 43 -11.04 -7.87 -0.48
C GLY A 43 -10.24 -8.93 -1.26
N LEU A 44 -10.72 -9.26 -2.46
CA LEU A 44 -10.07 -10.22 -3.35
C LEU A 44 -8.65 -9.77 -3.74
N PHE A 45 -8.52 -8.55 -4.26
CA PHE A 45 -7.22 -8.03 -4.70
C PHE A 45 -6.30 -7.69 -3.53
N ALA A 46 -6.85 -7.31 -2.38
CA ALA A 46 -6.09 -7.14 -1.15
C ALA A 46 -5.44 -8.45 -0.71
N ALA A 47 -6.18 -9.57 -0.74
CA ALA A 47 -5.66 -10.87 -0.40
C ALA A 47 -4.53 -11.31 -1.36
N PHE A 48 -4.73 -11.19 -2.67
CA PHE A 48 -3.68 -11.52 -3.64
C PHE A 48 -2.46 -10.62 -3.55
N GLY A 49 -2.65 -9.33 -3.31
CA GLY A 49 -1.56 -8.39 -3.08
C GLY A 49 -0.74 -8.76 -1.84
N PHE A 50 -1.41 -9.07 -0.73
CA PHE A 50 -0.77 -9.50 0.51
C PHE A 50 -0.03 -10.84 0.37
N LEU A 51 -0.63 -11.81 -0.32
CA LEU A 51 0.01 -13.10 -0.61
C LEU A 51 1.21 -12.95 -1.55
N SER A 52 1.21 -11.96 -2.43
CA SER A 52 2.37 -11.65 -3.28
C SER A 52 3.54 -11.09 -2.45
N LYS A 53 3.27 -10.24 -1.48
CA LYS A 53 4.27 -9.66 -0.58
C LYS A 53 3.61 -9.09 0.67
N TYR A 54 4.05 -9.51 1.86
CA TYR A 54 3.47 -9.07 3.14
C TYR A 54 3.53 -7.55 3.36
N LEU A 55 4.52 -6.86 2.78
CA LEU A 55 4.60 -5.40 2.83
C LEU A 55 3.41 -4.67 2.19
N PHE A 56 2.59 -5.38 1.43
CA PHE A 56 1.32 -4.87 0.91
C PHE A 56 0.37 -4.40 2.03
N ILE A 57 0.55 -4.91 3.24
CA ILE A 57 -0.24 -4.53 4.43
C ILE A 57 -0.19 -3.02 4.69
N TYR A 58 0.91 -2.33 4.36
CA TYR A 58 1.01 -0.89 4.55
C TYR A 58 -0.01 -0.11 3.71
N LEU A 59 -0.24 -0.54 2.46
CA LEU A 59 -1.29 0.04 1.63
C LEU A 59 -2.68 -0.19 2.25
N LEU A 60 -2.95 -1.40 2.72
CA LEU A 60 -4.24 -1.74 3.33
C LEU A 60 -4.50 -0.90 4.58
N ILE A 61 -3.51 -0.80 5.46
CA ILE A 61 -3.61 0.05 6.67
C ILE A 61 -3.86 1.51 6.29
N SER A 62 -3.17 2.05 5.28
CA SER A 62 -3.38 3.43 4.82
C SER A 62 -4.82 3.68 4.35
N ILE A 63 -5.36 2.74 3.56
CA ILE A 63 -6.74 2.81 3.07
C ILE A 63 -7.73 2.69 4.22
N ASP A 64 -7.53 1.74 5.15
CA ASP A 64 -8.41 1.54 6.31
C ASP A 64 -8.43 2.77 7.21
N LEU A 65 -7.27 3.35 7.50
CA LEU A 65 -7.15 4.60 8.28
C LEU A 65 -7.88 5.76 7.59
N LEU A 66 -7.78 5.87 6.26
CA LEU A 66 -8.54 6.86 5.52
C LEU A 66 -10.05 6.67 5.69
N PHE A 67 -10.57 5.43 5.54
CA PHE A 67 -11.99 5.18 5.69
C PHE A 67 -12.47 5.38 7.13
N ILE A 68 -11.69 4.97 8.13
CA ILE A 68 -11.97 5.24 9.55
C ILE A 68 -12.06 6.75 9.78
N TYR A 69 -11.10 7.52 9.30
CA TYR A 69 -11.10 8.97 9.39
C TYR A 69 -12.35 9.61 8.76
N LEU A 70 -12.76 9.16 7.56
CA LEU A 70 -13.90 9.70 6.84
C LEU A 70 -15.24 9.37 7.52
N ILE A 71 -15.34 8.18 8.12
CA ILE A 71 -16.57 7.69 8.75
C ILE A 71 -16.72 8.28 10.16
N PHE A 72 -15.69 8.17 11.00
CA PHE A 72 -15.80 8.48 12.43
C PHE A 72 -15.42 9.92 12.77
N ILE A 73 -14.41 10.49 12.11
CA ILE A 73 -13.90 11.82 12.41
C ILE A 73 -14.59 12.89 11.56
N LYS A 74 -14.50 12.76 10.23
CA LYS A 74 -15.13 13.74 9.31
C LYS A 74 -16.62 13.53 9.15
N LYS A 75 -17.16 12.35 9.43
CA LYS A 75 -18.58 11.99 9.27
C LYS A 75 -19.15 12.28 7.87
N ILE A 76 -18.28 12.28 6.86
CA ILE A 76 -18.66 12.50 5.45
C ILE A 76 -19.27 11.23 4.86
N LYS A 77 -18.80 10.07 5.31
CA LYS A 77 -19.32 8.77 4.92
C LYS A 77 -20.04 8.14 6.10
N LYS A 78 -21.12 7.40 5.81
CA LYS A 78 -21.80 6.56 6.81
C LYS A 78 -21.19 5.17 6.80
N PHE A 79 -21.13 4.55 7.96
CA PHE A 79 -20.76 3.14 8.04
C PHE A 79 -21.81 2.30 7.29
N ASP A 80 -21.35 1.43 6.39
CA ASP A 80 -22.19 0.46 5.67
C ASP A 80 -21.62 -0.93 5.93
N PHE A 81 -22.47 -1.89 6.30
CA PHE A 81 -22.06 -3.27 6.57
C PHE A 81 -21.34 -3.94 5.39
N LYS A 82 -21.46 -3.38 4.17
CA LYS A 82 -20.72 -3.85 3.00
C LYS A 82 -19.20 -3.72 3.16
N TYR A 83 -18.71 -2.83 4.00
CA TYR A 83 -17.28 -2.76 4.32
C TYR A 83 -16.77 -4.06 4.96
N LEU A 84 -17.62 -4.76 5.74
CA LEU A 84 -17.27 -6.03 6.35
C LEU A 84 -17.02 -7.13 5.32
N ILE A 85 -17.64 -7.04 4.14
CA ILE A 85 -17.42 -7.98 3.04
C ILE A 85 -15.96 -7.94 2.57
N THR A 86 -15.36 -6.75 2.52
CA THR A 86 -13.95 -6.61 2.18
C THR A 86 -13.06 -7.39 3.15
N LEU A 87 -13.31 -7.24 4.45
CA LEU A 87 -12.56 -7.93 5.48
C LEU A 87 -12.82 -9.46 5.45
N GLU A 88 -14.07 -9.86 5.30
CA GLU A 88 -14.47 -11.27 5.22
C GLU A 88 -13.79 -11.99 4.05
N VAL A 89 -13.87 -11.43 2.85
CA VAL A 89 -13.24 -11.99 1.66
C VAL A 89 -11.73 -12.05 1.82
N PHE A 90 -11.11 -11.00 2.35
CA PHE A 90 -9.69 -10.96 2.63
C PHE A 90 -9.27 -12.09 3.58
N ILE A 91 -9.96 -12.24 4.71
CA ILE A 91 -9.65 -13.28 5.71
C ILE A 91 -9.85 -14.68 5.13
N VAL A 92 -11.00 -14.93 4.48
CA VAL A 92 -11.31 -16.25 3.91
C VAL A 92 -10.24 -16.70 2.92
N LEU A 93 -9.77 -15.80 2.06
CA LEU A 93 -8.72 -16.12 1.10
C LEU A 93 -7.34 -16.31 1.75
N LEU A 94 -7.10 -15.75 2.93
CA LEU A 94 -5.86 -15.95 3.67
C LEU A 94 -5.85 -17.24 4.50
N VAL A 95 -7.01 -17.81 4.83
CA VAL A 95 -7.10 -19.02 5.68
C VAL A 95 -6.16 -20.15 5.23
N PRO A 96 -6.11 -20.56 3.94
CA PRO A 96 -5.21 -21.62 3.52
C PRO A 96 -3.73 -21.29 3.79
N HIS A 97 -3.35 -20.04 3.58
CA HIS A 97 -1.99 -19.57 3.84
C HIS A 97 -1.67 -19.50 5.34
N LEU A 98 -2.63 -19.08 6.16
CA LEU A 98 -2.48 -19.08 7.61
C LEU A 98 -2.30 -20.50 8.17
N ILE A 99 -3.10 -21.46 7.70
CA ILE A 99 -2.96 -22.87 8.07
C ILE A 99 -1.56 -23.37 7.69
N TRP A 100 -1.09 -23.04 6.49
CA TRP A 100 0.25 -23.41 6.06
C TRP A 100 1.33 -22.80 6.95
N LEU A 101 1.20 -21.51 7.34
CA LEU A 101 2.13 -20.83 8.23
C LEU A 101 2.23 -21.51 9.60
N PHE A 102 1.09 -21.86 10.19
CA PHE A 102 1.06 -22.58 11.47
C PHE A 102 1.75 -23.95 11.38
N ASN A 103 1.54 -24.67 10.27
CA ASN A 103 2.14 -25.98 10.07
C ASN A 103 3.64 -25.95 9.73
N ASN A 104 4.18 -24.76 9.37
CA ASN A 104 5.58 -24.57 8.99
C ASN A 104 6.31 -23.56 9.91
N ASP A 105 5.93 -23.49 11.19
CA ASP A 105 6.60 -22.70 12.22
C ASP A 105 6.87 -21.22 11.81
N PHE A 106 5.95 -20.63 11.06
CA PHE A 106 6.06 -19.26 10.55
C PHE A 106 7.35 -18.98 9.74
N ALA A 107 7.85 -19.96 9.03
CA ALA A 107 9.14 -19.94 8.34
C ALA A 107 9.35 -18.68 7.47
N THR A 108 8.31 -18.24 6.71
CA THR A 108 8.42 -17.06 5.84
C THR A 108 8.53 -15.74 6.63
N ILE A 109 7.91 -15.67 7.80
CA ILE A 109 7.99 -14.50 8.68
C ILE A 109 9.38 -14.41 9.29
N PHE A 110 9.87 -15.52 9.86
CA PHE A 110 11.22 -15.57 10.43
C PHE A 110 12.30 -15.34 9.37
N TYR A 111 12.14 -15.87 8.16
CA TYR A 111 13.05 -15.57 7.05
C TYR A 111 13.08 -14.06 6.73
N GLY A 112 11.91 -13.42 6.67
CA GLY A 112 11.80 -11.98 6.45
C GLY A 112 12.50 -11.17 7.54
N LEU A 113 12.28 -11.52 8.81
CA LEU A 113 12.91 -10.86 9.97
C LEU A 113 14.44 -11.03 9.96
N LYS A 114 14.95 -12.22 9.70
CA LYS A 114 16.39 -12.45 9.58
C LYS A 114 17.02 -11.63 8.47
N ARG A 115 16.35 -11.55 7.31
CA ARG A 115 16.84 -10.76 6.16
C ARG A 115 16.89 -9.26 6.44
N THR A 116 16.07 -8.74 7.33
CA THR A 116 16.09 -7.31 7.75
C THR A 116 17.21 -7.00 8.74
N GLY A 117 17.97 -7.99 9.21
CA GLY A 117 19.10 -7.79 10.12
C GLY A 117 18.70 -7.44 11.55
N LEU A 118 17.45 -7.68 11.94
CA LEU A 118 16.93 -7.37 13.27
C LEU A 118 17.71 -8.05 14.43
N GLU A 119 18.33 -9.20 14.16
CA GLU A 119 19.08 -9.97 15.15
C GLU A 119 20.48 -9.38 15.45
N GLN A 120 21.01 -8.46 14.64
CA GLN A 120 22.39 -7.94 14.77
C GLN A 120 22.47 -6.42 14.97
N SER A 121 21.36 -5.72 15.04
CA SER A 121 21.35 -4.27 15.10
C SER A 121 21.32 -3.75 16.53
N GLY A 122 22.40 -3.07 16.97
CA GLY A 122 22.39 -2.25 18.16
C GLY A 122 21.43 -1.05 18.03
N ILE A 123 21.08 -0.42 19.15
CA ILE A 123 20.14 0.73 19.20
C ILE A 123 20.55 1.86 18.21
N LEU A 124 21.84 2.12 18.04
CA LEU A 124 22.35 3.10 17.09
C LEU A 124 22.01 2.77 15.62
N SER A 125 21.93 1.50 15.29
CA SER A 125 21.59 1.05 13.93
C SER A 125 20.19 1.46 13.50
N HIS A 126 19.24 1.55 14.45
CA HIS A 126 17.87 2.00 14.17
C HIS A 126 17.79 3.48 13.77
N VAL A 127 18.80 4.28 14.05
CA VAL A 127 18.89 5.68 13.62
C VAL A 127 19.75 5.82 12.38
N ILE A 128 20.91 5.16 12.36
CA ILE A 128 21.89 5.27 11.27
C ILE A 128 21.34 4.71 9.97
N PHE A 129 20.67 3.53 9.97
CA PHE A 129 20.16 2.92 8.75
C PHE A 129 19.07 3.74 8.06
N PRO A 130 18.04 4.26 8.75
CA PRO A 130 17.07 5.16 8.15
C PRO A 130 17.68 6.43 7.58
N LEU A 131 18.62 7.05 8.29
CA LEU A 131 19.32 8.25 7.82
C LEU A 131 20.16 7.96 6.56
N THR A 132 20.90 6.87 6.57
CA THR A 132 21.70 6.43 5.41
C THR A 132 20.77 6.11 4.22
N PHE A 133 19.65 5.48 4.47
CA PHE A 133 18.65 5.21 3.43
C PHE A 133 18.10 6.51 2.84
N LEU A 134 17.67 7.45 3.68
CA LEU A 134 17.19 8.76 3.24
C LEU A 134 18.22 9.50 2.40
N PHE A 135 19.47 9.54 2.86
CA PHE A 135 20.54 10.17 2.11
C PHE A 135 20.74 9.53 0.73
N LYS A 136 20.80 8.20 0.68
CA LYS A 136 20.90 7.46 -0.60
C LYS A 136 19.72 7.74 -1.53
N GLN A 137 18.49 7.84 -0.98
CA GLN A 137 17.31 8.17 -1.78
C GLN A 137 17.39 9.58 -2.37
N ILE A 138 17.83 10.57 -1.58
CA ILE A 138 18.02 11.94 -2.08
C ILE A 138 19.04 11.95 -3.22
N VAL A 139 20.19 11.28 -3.06
CA VAL A 139 21.24 11.21 -4.09
C VAL A 139 20.71 10.56 -5.38
N ILE A 140 19.97 9.47 -5.28
CA ILE A 140 19.38 8.78 -6.45
C ILE A 140 18.34 9.67 -7.15
N LEU A 141 17.62 10.51 -6.40
CA LEU A 141 16.59 11.39 -6.94
C LEU A 141 17.14 12.71 -7.51
N ILE A 142 18.42 13.05 -7.31
CA ILE A 142 19.03 14.28 -7.84
C ILE A 142 18.76 14.46 -9.34
N PRO A 143 19.02 13.47 -10.23
CA PRO A 143 18.75 13.64 -11.67
C PRO A 143 17.27 13.93 -11.96
N PHE A 144 16.36 13.29 -11.21
CA PHE A 144 14.92 13.50 -11.36
C PHE A 144 14.52 14.93 -10.91
N PHE A 145 15.01 15.39 -9.75
CA PHE A 145 14.76 16.76 -9.29
C PHE A 145 15.36 17.81 -10.23
N PHE A 146 16.51 17.53 -10.82
CA PHE A 146 17.10 18.41 -11.82
C PHE A 146 16.19 18.53 -13.06
N LEU A 147 15.65 17.42 -13.57
CA LEU A 147 14.71 17.45 -14.68
C LEU A 147 13.43 18.21 -14.30
N ILE A 148 12.87 17.95 -13.13
CA ILE A 148 11.68 18.69 -12.65
C ILE A 148 11.97 20.18 -12.60
N PHE A 149 13.12 20.60 -12.05
CA PHE A 149 13.49 22.01 -11.95
C PHE A 149 13.54 22.68 -13.33
N LEU A 150 14.04 22.00 -14.36
CA LEU A 150 14.05 22.52 -15.74
C LEU A 150 12.63 22.75 -16.28
N PHE A 151 11.67 21.92 -15.88
CA PHE A 151 10.28 22.01 -16.34
C PHE A 151 9.38 22.88 -15.46
N LEU A 152 9.74 23.11 -14.18
CA LEU A 152 8.94 23.90 -13.24
C LEU A 152 8.62 25.31 -13.73
N LYS A 153 9.52 25.95 -14.49
CA LYS A 153 9.28 27.28 -15.08
C LYS A 153 8.09 27.32 -16.04
N LYS A 154 7.66 26.16 -16.59
CA LYS A 154 6.55 26.04 -17.54
C LYS A 154 5.25 25.52 -16.92
N ILE A 155 5.30 24.95 -15.71
CA ILE A 155 4.14 24.30 -15.09
C ILE A 155 3.63 25.14 -13.93
N LYS A 156 2.44 25.73 -14.08
CA LYS A 156 1.74 26.39 -12.97
C LYS A 156 1.00 25.33 -12.16
N PHE A 157 1.59 24.85 -11.07
CA PHE A 157 0.91 23.98 -10.12
C PHE A 157 -0.17 24.75 -9.36
N LYS A 158 -1.43 24.45 -9.62
CA LYS A 158 -2.54 24.88 -8.78
C LYS A 158 -2.94 23.71 -7.87
N PHE A 159 -2.36 23.66 -6.68
CA PHE A 159 -2.78 22.70 -5.66
C PHE A 159 -4.10 23.15 -5.04
N ASN A 160 -5.17 22.46 -5.34
CA ASN A 160 -6.44 22.63 -4.66
C ASN A 160 -6.61 21.51 -3.61
N LEU A 161 -6.25 21.79 -2.36
CA LEU A 161 -6.38 20.87 -1.24
C LEU A 161 -7.84 20.42 -0.96
N LYS A 162 -8.83 21.05 -1.61
CA LYS A 162 -10.23 20.63 -1.53
C LYS A 162 -10.60 19.57 -2.58
N ASP A 163 -9.68 19.26 -3.51
CA ASP A 163 -9.93 18.23 -4.52
C ASP A 163 -9.92 16.84 -3.85
N LYS A 164 -11.06 16.15 -3.95
CA LYS A 164 -11.25 14.80 -3.40
C LYS A 164 -10.22 13.79 -3.94
N LYS A 165 -9.83 13.92 -5.22
CA LYS A 165 -8.82 13.04 -5.84
C LYS A 165 -7.46 13.26 -5.23
N LEU A 166 -7.08 14.52 -5.02
CA LEU A 166 -5.81 14.86 -4.41
C LEU A 166 -5.73 14.37 -2.96
N LEU A 167 -6.80 14.57 -2.18
CA LEU A 167 -6.87 14.09 -0.79
C LEU A 167 -6.75 12.57 -0.71
N PHE A 168 -7.44 11.84 -1.59
CA PHE A 168 -7.35 10.38 -1.63
C PHE A 168 -5.93 9.92 -1.98
N LEU A 169 -5.29 10.51 -3.02
CA LEU A 169 -3.94 10.14 -3.45
C LEU A 169 -2.86 10.45 -2.41
N ILE A 170 -3.02 11.52 -1.61
CA ILE A 170 -2.07 11.85 -0.54
C ILE A 170 -2.22 10.92 0.66
N SER A 171 -3.42 10.39 0.91
CA SER A 171 -3.71 9.54 2.07
C SER A 171 -3.41 8.05 1.84
N VAL A 172 -3.31 7.62 0.61
CA VAL A 172 -2.96 6.24 0.20
C VAL A 172 -1.50 6.13 -0.22
#